data_c0300ac0e27ce1f107385589d529c803
#
_entry.id   c0300ac0e27ce1f107385589d529c803
#
_cell.length_a   1.000
_cell.length_b   1.000
_cell.length_c   1.000
_cell.angle_alpha   90.00
_cell.angle_beta   90.00
_cell.angle_gamma   90.00
#
_symmetry.space_group_name_H-M   'P 1'
#
loop_
_entity.id
_entity.type
_entity.pdbx_description
1 polymer ?
#
loop_
_entity_poly.entity_id
_entity_poly.type
_entity_poly.pdbx_seq_one_letter_code
_entity_poly.pdbx_strand_id
1 'polypeptide(L)' 'MAFIICDDHNLDVEADGIDNVAAKHLMLVDTKPDATAVEKEVIDFGKKHRDCNIRILAG' A
#
# COMPACT_ATOMS: atom_id res chain seq x y z
N MET A 1 -5.46 10.87 0.49
CA MET A 1 -5.24 9.70 1.38
C MET A 1 -5.79 8.44 0.72
N ALA A 2 -5.08 7.34 0.84
CA ALA A 2 -5.54 6.05 0.33
C ALA A 2 -5.61 5.05 1.48
N PHE A 3 -6.55 4.11 1.39
CA PHE A 3 -6.66 2.99 2.31
C PHE A 3 -6.38 1.71 1.55
N ILE A 4 -5.43 0.93 2.03
CA ILE A 4 -5.02 -0.32 1.40
C ILE A 4 -5.48 -1.44 2.32
N ILE A 5 -6.33 -2.31 1.81
CA ILE A 5 -6.99 -3.33 2.63
C ILE A 5 -6.65 -4.72 2.10
N CYS A 6 -6.19 -5.60 2.98
CA CYS A 6 -6.02 -7.00 2.66
C CYS A 6 -7.24 -7.77 3.16
N ASP A 7 -8.07 -8.25 2.24
CA ASP A 7 -9.28 -8.98 2.60
C ASP A 7 -8.98 -10.36 3.20
N ASP A 8 -7.87 -10.96 2.79
CA ASP A 8 -7.52 -12.30 3.26
C ASP A 8 -7.08 -12.31 4.74
N HIS A 9 -6.46 -11.23 5.19
CA HIS A 9 -5.95 -11.13 6.56
C HIS A 9 -6.70 -10.13 7.42
N ASN A 10 -7.67 -9.44 6.84
CA ASN A 10 -8.46 -8.42 7.53
C ASN A 10 -7.56 -7.33 8.14
N LEU A 11 -6.56 -6.90 7.39
CA LEU A 11 -5.62 -5.86 7.78
C LEU A 11 -5.75 -4.67 6.85
N ASP A 12 -5.39 -3.48 7.34
CA ASP A 12 -5.42 -2.28 6.52
C ASP A 12 -4.26 -1.35 6.85
N VAL A 13 -3.93 -0.49 5.89
CA VAL A 13 -2.92 0.56 6.05
C VAL A 13 -3.51 1.86 5.50
N GLU A 14 -3.35 2.94 6.26
CA GLU A 14 -3.66 4.28 5.79
C GLU A 14 -2.42 4.91 5.18
N ALA A 15 -2.52 5.33 3.93
CA ALA A 15 -1.42 6.00 3.23
C ALA A 15 -1.72 7.51 3.16
N ASP A 16 -1.33 8.22 4.21
CA ASP A 16 -1.57 9.65 4.32
C ASP A 16 -0.72 10.42 3.30
N GLY A 17 -1.36 11.32 2.55
CA GLY A 17 -0.67 12.10 1.54
C GLY A 17 -0.43 11.38 0.23
N ILE A 18 -0.91 10.15 0.10
CA ILE A 18 -0.76 9.33 -1.11
C ILE A 18 -2.15 9.04 -1.66
N ASP A 19 -2.35 9.27 -2.96
CA ASP A 19 -3.62 8.95 -3.58
C ASP A 19 -3.69 7.45 -3.97
N ASN A 20 -4.87 7.02 -4.41
CA ASN A 20 -5.08 5.61 -4.74
C ASN A 20 -4.23 5.13 -5.94
N VAL A 21 -3.95 6.00 -6.89
CA VAL A 21 -3.13 5.64 -8.04
C VAL A 21 -1.68 5.42 -7.61
N ALA A 22 -1.14 6.34 -6.81
CA ALA A 22 0.22 6.21 -6.28
C ALA A 22 0.34 5.00 -5.37
N ALA A 23 -0.66 4.74 -4.53
CA ALA A 23 -0.66 3.58 -3.65
C ALA A 23 -0.62 2.28 -4.44
N LYS A 24 -1.42 2.19 -5.50
CA LYS A 24 -1.43 1.02 -6.37
C LYS A 24 -0.06 0.78 -7.00
N HIS A 25 0.59 1.87 -7.42
CA HIS A 25 1.93 1.80 -8.01
C HIS A 25 2.95 1.30 -7.00
N LEU A 26 2.90 1.84 -5.76
CA LEU A 26 3.82 1.45 -4.69
C LEU A 26 3.66 -0.01 -4.29
N MET A 27 2.45 -0.55 -4.39
CA MET A 27 2.21 -1.96 -4.09
C MET A 27 2.97 -2.90 -5.01
N LEU A 28 3.35 -2.43 -6.20
CA LEU A 28 4.06 -3.22 -7.21
C LEU A 28 5.58 -3.00 -7.18
N VAL A 29 6.06 -2.04 -6.38
CA VAL A 29 7.47 -1.70 -6.30
C VAL A 29 8.15 -2.58 -5.26
N ASP A 30 9.35 -3.07 -5.57
CA ASP A 30 10.13 -3.85 -4.61
C ASP A 30 10.96 -2.97 -3.68
N THR A 31 11.55 -1.92 -4.22
CA THR A 31 12.36 -0.98 -3.44
C THR A 31 12.18 0.43 -3.98
N LYS A 32 12.31 1.40 -3.08
CA LYS A 32 12.34 2.81 -3.44
C LYS A 32 13.29 3.52 -2.48
N PRO A 33 14.54 3.80 -2.92
CA PRO A 33 15.58 4.33 -2.01
C PRO A 33 15.22 5.65 -1.32
N ASP A 34 14.44 6.50 -1.98
CA ASP A 34 14.03 7.81 -1.46
C ASP A 34 12.61 7.80 -0.89
N ALA A 35 12.11 6.62 -0.53
CA ALA A 35 10.75 6.49 -0.01
C ALA A 35 10.60 7.16 1.36
N THR A 36 9.45 7.82 1.55
CA THR A 36 9.08 8.33 2.87
C THR A 36 8.66 7.17 3.77
N ALA A 37 8.44 7.45 5.06
CA ALA A 37 7.99 6.43 6.00
C ALA A 37 6.65 5.81 5.56
N VAL A 38 5.73 6.64 5.08
CA VAL A 38 4.42 6.18 4.61
C VAL A 38 4.58 5.32 3.36
N GLU A 39 5.42 5.75 2.42
CA GLU A 39 5.68 4.97 1.21
C GLU A 39 6.30 3.61 1.52
N LYS A 40 7.21 3.56 2.50
CA LYS A 40 7.81 2.30 2.93
C LYS A 40 6.78 1.35 3.53
N GLU A 41 5.84 1.88 4.30
CA GLU A 41 4.74 1.07 4.84
C GLU A 41 3.92 0.42 3.73
N VAL A 42 3.59 1.19 2.70
CA VAL A 42 2.81 0.69 1.57
C VAL A 42 3.58 -0.38 0.82
N ILE A 43 4.87 -0.13 0.56
CA ILE A 43 5.73 -1.09 -0.14
C ILE A 43 5.84 -2.39 0.66
N ASP A 44 6.09 -2.30 1.96
CA ASP A 44 6.21 -3.48 2.82
C ASP A 44 4.90 -4.26 2.89
N PHE A 45 3.79 -3.56 3.00
CA PHE A 45 2.47 -4.18 3.00
C PHE A 45 2.24 -4.93 1.69
N GLY A 46 2.60 -4.32 0.57
CA GLY A 46 2.48 -4.95 -0.74
C GLY A 46 3.32 -6.22 -0.86
N LYS A 47 4.53 -6.20 -0.32
CA LYS A 47 5.40 -7.37 -0.34
C LYS A 47 4.84 -8.52 0.49
N LYS A 48 4.33 -8.21 1.68
CA LYS A 48 3.78 -9.22 2.60
C LYS A 48 2.47 -9.82 2.10
N HIS A 49 1.71 -9.05 1.34
CA HIS A 49 0.37 -9.44 0.92
C HIS A 49 0.24 -9.52 -0.60
N ARG A 50 1.33 -9.82 -1.29
CA ARG A 50 1.36 -9.80 -2.76
C ARG A 50 0.38 -10.78 -3.40
N ASP A 51 0.17 -11.92 -2.76
CA ASP A 51 -0.74 -12.94 -3.26
C ASP A 51 -2.14 -12.85 -2.66
N CYS A 52 -2.40 -11.81 -1.87
CA CYS A 52 -3.70 -11.62 -1.23
C CYS A 52 -4.63 -10.78 -2.11
N ASN A 53 -5.91 -10.83 -1.77
CA ASN A 53 -6.90 -9.95 -2.40
C ASN A 53 -6.80 -8.57 -1.75
N ILE A 54 -6.27 -7.62 -2.50
CA ILE A 54 -6.01 -6.26 -2.00
C ILE A 54 -7.01 -5.30 -2.64
N ARG A 55 -7.60 -4.43 -1.81
CA ARG A 55 -8.43 -3.32 -2.26
C ARG A 55 -7.75 -2.01 -1.88
N ILE A 56 -7.81 -1.05 -2.78
CA ILE A 56 -7.27 0.29 -2.53
C ILE A 56 -8.40 1.28 -2.71
N LEU A 57 -8.71 2.01 -1.65
CA LEU A 57 -9.81 2.98 -1.62
C LEU A 57 -9.25 4.39 -1.49
N ALA A 58 -9.84 5.33 -2.21
CA ALA A 58 -9.54 6.74 -2.07
C ALA A 58 -10.31 7.29 -0.88
N GLY A 59 -9.60 8.02 -0.03
CA GLY A 59 -10.22 8.63 1.14
C GLY A 59 -10.52 10.10 0.95
#